data_20b4069d89d0662c4a51299ac1f4167c
#
_entry.id   20b4069d89d0662c4a51299ac1f4167c
#
_cell.length_a   1.000
_cell.length_b   1.000
_cell.length_c   1.000
_cell.angle_alpha   90.00
_cell.angle_beta   90.00
_cell.angle_gamma   90.00
#
_symmetry.space_group_name_H-M   'P 1'
#
loop_
_entity.id
_entity.type
_entity.pdbx_description
1 polymer ?
#
loop_
_entity_poly.entity_id
_entity_poly.type
_entity_poly.pdbx_seq_one_letter_code
_entity_poly.pdbx_strand_id
1 'polypeptide(L)'
;MFLAWRELLHARSRFALMGSVVALISVLMVLLAGLTSGLVNDGVSGLQRMPVQAVAFAPETKTDSAFTRSVVGPGQIEAWSAQPDVENATPMGLSIINAKSSAGTPVDLTLIGADPDGPLVPAAAEGRTPTADGEILVSSTAAENVSIGDTVTVDRLEIPLTVVGIAADQHTFGHVDMAFTTLTTWQDVNSGTRFGEEPRAGAREEYSVVAIAGVDGQTPDLAAGDAVADTSARPMEEAYNASPGYQAETTTMSMITLFLYAISALVVGAFFAILTVQRSREIAVLRAMGASTGKLLIDAVGQALILLVAAIAVGVAIGVGLGSLLVGTGMPFALEAGPIALGAALLLVLGLIGATLATVRISSVDPHSALGENR
;
A
#
# COMPACT_ATOMS: atom_id res chain seq x y z
N MET A 1 -1.50 -37.50 13.69
CA MET A 1 -1.08 -36.35 14.53
C MET A 1 -0.24 -36.77 15.76
N PHE A 2 -0.51 -37.81 16.49
CA PHE A 2 0.30 -38.23 17.65
C PHE A 2 1.73 -38.67 17.26
N LEU A 3 1.88 -39.36 16.14
CA LEU A 3 3.19 -39.72 15.55
C LEU A 3 3.98 -38.48 15.10
N ALA A 4 3.34 -37.55 14.43
CA ALA A 4 3.94 -36.31 13.92
C ALA A 4 4.60 -35.48 15.04
N TRP A 5 3.93 -35.34 16.18
CA TRP A 5 4.47 -34.61 17.35
C TRP A 5 5.70 -35.29 17.96
N ARG A 6 5.67 -36.62 18.06
CA ARG A 6 6.76 -37.41 18.66
C ARG A 6 8.02 -37.41 17.80
N GLU A 7 7.85 -37.39 16.47
CA GLU A 7 8.94 -37.30 15.50
C GLU A 7 9.61 -35.92 15.49
N LEU A 8 8.81 -34.84 15.59
CA LEU A 8 9.34 -33.47 15.74
C LEU A 8 10.24 -33.35 16.96
N LEU A 9 9.91 -34.06 18.06
CA LEU A 9 10.71 -34.07 19.27
C LEU A 9 11.98 -34.96 19.16
N HIS A 10 12.01 -35.97 18.29
CA HIS A 10 13.14 -36.90 18.15
C HIS A 10 14.23 -36.39 17.18
N ALA A 11 13.83 -35.66 16.12
CA ALA A 11 14.74 -35.11 15.12
C ALA A 11 14.91 -33.58 15.23
N ARG A 12 15.01 -33.06 16.47
CA ARG A 12 14.97 -31.62 16.81
C ARG A 12 15.88 -30.75 15.95
N SER A 13 17.12 -31.18 15.67
CA SER A 13 18.09 -30.36 14.93
C SER A 13 17.69 -30.12 13.48
N ARG A 14 17.10 -31.12 12.81
CA ARG A 14 16.69 -30.99 11.40
C ARG A 14 15.45 -30.12 11.26
N PHE A 15 14.46 -30.29 12.12
CA PHE A 15 13.25 -29.49 12.12
C PHE A 15 13.51 -28.05 12.61
N ALA A 16 14.46 -27.88 13.57
CA ALA A 16 14.89 -26.56 14.00
C ALA A 16 15.55 -25.77 12.87
N LEU A 17 16.42 -26.40 12.07
CA LEU A 17 17.06 -25.75 10.94
C LEU A 17 16.01 -25.30 9.90
N MET A 18 15.06 -26.16 9.54
CA MET A 18 13.99 -25.79 8.63
C MET A 18 13.10 -24.69 9.23
N GLY A 19 12.69 -24.88 10.49
CA GLY A 19 11.88 -23.88 11.21
C GLY A 19 12.55 -22.53 11.26
N SER A 20 13.87 -22.45 11.47
CA SER A 20 14.62 -21.20 11.46
C SER A 20 14.64 -20.52 10.08
N VAL A 21 14.75 -21.29 9.00
CA VAL A 21 14.68 -20.76 7.64
C VAL A 21 13.29 -20.19 7.34
N VAL A 22 12.23 -20.94 7.67
CA VAL A 22 10.85 -20.46 7.49
C VAL A 22 10.57 -19.24 8.38
N ALA A 23 11.04 -19.23 9.62
CA ALA A 23 10.91 -18.08 10.51
C ALA A 23 11.64 -16.85 9.95
N LEU A 24 12.85 -17.01 9.39
CA LEU A 24 13.58 -15.93 8.74
C LEU A 24 12.84 -15.37 7.52
N ILE A 25 12.27 -16.25 6.68
CA ILE A 25 11.43 -15.83 5.55
C ILE A 25 10.19 -15.08 6.06
N SER A 26 9.60 -15.51 7.17
CA SER A 26 8.44 -14.83 7.76
C SER A 26 8.81 -13.47 8.35
N VAL A 27 9.99 -13.32 8.95
CA VAL A 27 10.54 -12.00 9.36
C VAL A 27 10.65 -11.09 8.14
N LEU A 28 11.27 -11.58 7.07
CA LEU A 28 11.45 -10.81 5.85
C LEU A 28 10.11 -10.44 5.22
N MET A 29 9.12 -11.33 5.24
CA MET A 29 7.75 -11.04 4.78
C MET A 29 7.11 -9.91 5.59
N VAL A 30 7.22 -9.93 6.92
CA VAL A 30 6.67 -8.84 7.77
C VAL A 30 7.35 -7.51 7.48
N LEU A 31 8.68 -7.50 7.39
CA LEU A 31 9.44 -6.27 7.08
C LEU A 31 9.09 -5.73 5.68
N LEU A 32 8.96 -6.62 4.70
CA LEU A 32 8.56 -6.22 3.34
C LEU A 32 7.11 -5.72 3.29
N ALA A 33 6.18 -6.40 3.99
CA ALA A 33 4.80 -5.94 4.10
C ALA A 33 4.73 -4.56 4.77
N GLY A 34 5.47 -4.37 5.88
CA GLY A 34 5.53 -3.09 6.58
C GLY A 34 6.12 -1.95 5.74
N LEU A 35 7.16 -2.23 4.97
CA LEU A 35 7.74 -1.27 4.03
C LEU A 35 6.76 -0.94 2.89
N THR A 36 6.09 -1.95 2.34
CA THR A 36 5.09 -1.73 1.27
C THR A 36 3.92 -0.89 1.78
N SER A 37 3.35 -1.23 2.96
CA SER A 37 2.27 -0.42 3.56
C SER A 37 2.74 1.01 3.87
N GLY A 38 3.95 1.17 4.37
CA GLY A 38 4.53 2.48 4.65
C GLY A 38 4.72 3.33 3.39
N LEU A 39 5.28 2.76 2.32
CA LEU A 39 5.45 3.45 1.02
C LEU A 39 4.11 3.83 0.40
N VAL A 40 3.12 2.92 0.40
CA VAL A 40 1.77 3.21 -0.09
C VAL A 40 1.14 4.36 0.71
N ASN A 41 1.23 4.29 2.04
CA ASN A 41 0.69 5.33 2.91
C ASN A 41 1.38 6.68 2.66
N ASP A 42 2.70 6.69 2.56
CA ASP A 42 3.48 7.90 2.29
C ASP A 42 3.26 8.42 0.85
N GLY A 43 2.98 7.54 -0.11
CA GLY A 43 2.71 7.91 -1.49
C GLY A 43 1.32 8.51 -1.75
N VAL A 44 0.26 8.08 -1.03
CA VAL A 44 -1.14 8.41 -1.37
C VAL A 44 -2.09 8.54 -0.17
N SER A 45 -1.58 8.64 1.07
CA SER A 45 -2.47 8.70 2.26
C SER A 45 -3.47 9.86 2.22
N GLY A 46 -3.10 10.97 1.63
CA GLY A 46 -4.00 12.10 1.48
C GLY A 46 -5.19 11.78 0.56
N LEU A 47 -4.95 11.07 -0.55
CA LEU A 47 -6.03 10.63 -1.43
C LEU A 47 -6.90 9.54 -0.79
N GLN A 48 -6.29 8.61 -0.04
CA GLN A 48 -7.01 7.53 0.64
C GLN A 48 -8.01 8.03 1.70
N ARG A 49 -7.73 9.19 2.27
CA ARG A 49 -8.58 9.80 3.31
C ARG A 49 -9.66 10.74 2.75
N MET A 50 -9.64 11.04 1.45
CA MET A 50 -10.69 11.86 0.83
C MET A 50 -12.00 11.06 0.76
N PRO A 51 -13.13 11.65 1.19
CA PRO A 51 -14.42 10.97 1.17
C PRO A 51 -15.07 11.00 -0.23
N VAL A 52 -14.33 10.55 -1.25
CA VAL A 52 -14.78 10.48 -2.65
C VAL A 52 -14.45 9.13 -3.26
N GLN A 53 -15.27 8.67 -4.17
CA GLN A 53 -15.15 7.36 -4.79
C GLN A 53 -14.43 7.40 -6.13
N ALA A 54 -14.40 8.57 -6.78
CA ALA A 54 -13.75 8.74 -8.07
C ALA A 54 -13.22 10.16 -8.25
N VAL A 55 -12.32 10.31 -9.22
CA VAL A 55 -11.86 11.61 -9.71
C VAL A 55 -11.95 11.63 -11.23
N ALA A 56 -12.44 12.74 -11.80
CA ALA A 56 -12.48 12.95 -13.25
C ALA A 56 -11.40 13.95 -13.66
N PHE A 57 -10.56 13.50 -14.60
CA PHE A 57 -9.51 14.29 -15.24
C PHE A 57 -10.00 14.83 -16.58
N ALA A 58 -9.28 15.78 -17.13
CA ALA A 58 -9.49 16.21 -18.53
C ALA A 58 -9.30 15.02 -19.50
N PRO A 59 -10.00 15.00 -20.64
CA PRO A 59 -9.89 13.91 -21.60
C PRO A 59 -8.43 13.74 -22.07
N GLU A 60 -8.06 12.49 -22.42
CA GLU A 60 -6.71 12.11 -22.88
C GLU A 60 -5.55 12.39 -21.88
N THR A 61 -5.85 12.74 -20.63
CA THR A 61 -4.82 12.95 -19.61
C THR A 61 -4.11 11.63 -19.32
N LYS A 62 -2.78 11.60 -19.51
CA LYS A 62 -1.96 10.43 -19.17
C LYS A 62 -1.98 10.19 -17.66
N THR A 63 -1.99 8.92 -17.25
CA THR A 63 -2.08 8.53 -15.84
C THR A 63 -0.93 9.09 -15.01
N ASP A 64 0.29 9.00 -15.53
CA ASP A 64 1.46 9.52 -14.83
C ASP A 64 1.34 11.03 -14.61
N SER A 65 1.38 11.44 -13.35
CA SER A 65 1.23 12.85 -12.93
C SER A 65 -0.08 13.51 -13.42
N ALA A 66 -1.18 12.77 -13.52
CA ALA A 66 -2.45 13.27 -14.05
C ALA A 66 -2.98 14.47 -13.24
N PHE A 67 -2.87 14.47 -11.93
CA PHE A 67 -3.34 15.56 -11.06
C PHE A 67 -2.68 16.92 -11.37
N THR A 68 -1.43 16.92 -11.79
CA THR A 68 -0.68 18.16 -12.08
C THR A 68 -0.77 18.59 -13.54
N ARG A 69 -1.32 17.76 -14.42
CA ARG A 69 -1.42 18.02 -15.87
C ARG A 69 -2.84 18.24 -16.36
N SER A 70 -3.80 17.67 -15.65
CA SER A 70 -5.21 17.80 -15.99
C SER A 70 -5.70 19.22 -15.68
N VAL A 71 -6.56 19.73 -16.56
CA VAL A 71 -7.25 20.99 -16.38
C VAL A 71 -8.72 20.78 -16.73
N VAL A 72 -9.58 20.91 -15.74
CA VAL A 72 -11.05 20.89 -15.88
C VAL A 72 -11.63 22.23 -15.48
N GLY A 73 -12.81 22.54 -15.99
CA GLY A 73 -13.49 23.81 -15.72
C GLY A 73 -14.87 23.63 -15.10
N PRO A 74 -15.61 24.73 -14.90
CA PRO A 74 -16.93 24.70 -14.27
C PRO A 74 -17.94 23.83 -15.00
N GLY A 75 -17.90 23.78 -16.34
CA GLY A 75 -18.82 22.96 -17.13
C GLY A 75 -18.73 21.46 -16.84
N GLN A 76 -17.52 20.93 -16.62
CA GLN A 76 -17.34 19.54 -16.25
C GLN A 76 -17.89 19.25 -14.83
N ILE A 77 -17.70 20.19 -13.90
CA ILE A 77 -18.23 20.08 -12.54
C ILE A 77 -19.76 20.06 -12.54
N GLU A 78 -20.39 20.97 -13.31
CA GLU A 78 -21.84 21.03 -13.46
C GLU A 78 -22.39 19.76 -14.11
N ALA A 79 -21.72 19.23 -15.14
CA ALA A 79 -22.11 18.01 -15.82
C ALA A 79 -22.05 16.77 -14.90
N TRP A 80 -21.03 16.68 -14.05
CA TRP A 80 -20.93 15.62 -13.05
C TRP A 80 -21.95 15.79 -11.92
N SER A 81 -22.18 17.00 -11.44
CA SER A 81 -23.18 17.29 -10.40
C SER A 81 -24.61 16.97 -10.86
N ALA A 82 -24.89 16.96 -12.15
CA ALA A 82 -26.19 16.65 -12.72
C ALA A 82 -26.45 15.13 -12.88
N GLN A 83 -25.47 14.28 -12.62
CA GLN A 83 -25.64 12.81 -12.73
C GLN A 83 -26.49 12.29 -11.56
N PRO A 84 -27.43 11.35 -11.80
CA PRO A 84 -28.40 10.91 -10.79
C PRO A 84 -27.78 10.09 -9.63
N ASP A 85 -26.63 9.48 -9.85
CA ASP A 85 -25.87 8.65 -8.92
C ASP A 85 -24.69 9.38 -8.25
N VAL A 86 -24.54 10.67 -8.52
CA VAL A 86 -23.56 11.56 -7.90
C VAL A 86 -24.22 12.34 -6.77
N GLU A 87 -23.70 12.22 -5.56
CA GLU A 87 -24.12 13.00 -4.40
C GLU A 87 -23.45 14.38 -4.40
N ASN A 88 -22.16 14.42 -4.74
CA ASN A 88 -21.41 15.67 -4.81
C ASN A 88 -20.28 15.57 -5.84
N ALA A 89 -20.11 16.63 -6.63
CA ALA A 89 -18.98 16.82 -7.53
C ALA A 89 -18.27 18.13 -7.18
N THR A 90 -17.07 18.02 -6.63
CA THR A 90 -16.34 19.14 -6.04
C THR A 90 -15.09 19.46 -6.85
N PRO A 91 -14.82 20.73 -7.20
CA PRO A 91 -13.55 21.11 -7.82
C PRO A 91 -12.39 20.89 -6.84
N MET A 92 -11.29 20.32 -7.34
CA MET A 92 -10.07 20.16 -6.57
C MET A 92 -8.85 20.57 -7.39
N GLY A 93 -7.99 21.36 -6.78
CA GLY A 93 -6.68 21.69 -7.27
C GLY A 93 -5.60 20.85 -6.58
N LEU A 94 -4.58 20.39 -7.31
CA LEU A 94 -3.41 19.74 -6.73
C LEU A 94 -2.14 20.23 -7.44
N SER A 95 -1.17 20.74 -6.67
CA SER A 95 0.13 21.16 -7.19
C SER A 95 1.23 20.82 -6.17
N ILE A 96 2.33 20.26 -6.66
CA ILE A 96 3.54 20.06 -5.82
C ILE A 96 4.37 21.33 -5.91
N ILE A 97 4.68 21.92 -4.78
CA ILE A 97 5.41 23.18 -4.67
C ILE A 97 6.67 23.04 -3.83
N ASN A 98 7.69 23.77 -4.21
CA ASN A 98 8.85 24.01 -3.37
C ASN A 98 8.67 25.35 -2.66
N ALA A 99 8.92 25.38 -1.38
CA ALA A 99 8.75 26.57 -0.56
C ALA A 99 9.85 26.66 0.51
N LYS A 100 9.86 27.78 1.25
CA LYS A 100 10.79 28.00 2.36
C LYS A 100 10.04 28.52 3.56
N SER A 101 10.39 27.99 4.72
CA SER A 101 9.93 28.54 5.99
C SER A 101 10.52 29.94 6.24
N SER A 102 9.97 30.68 7.18
CA SER A 102 10.53 31.95 7.64
C SER A 102 11.96 31.86 8.15
N ALA A 103 12.41 30.67 8.57
CA ALA A 103 13.79 30.38 8.96
C ALA A 103 14.72 30.08 7.75
N GLY A 104 14.17 30.05 6.52
CA GLY A 104 14.92 29.72 5.31
C GLY A 104 15.11 28.22 5.07
N THR A 105 14.49 27.36 5.87
CA THR A 105 14.52 25.91 5.66
C THR A 105 13.64 25.53 4.47
N PRO A 106 14.10 24.71 3.51
CA PRO A 106 13.26 24.19 2.44
C PRO A 106 12.11 23.36 3.00
N VAL A 107 10.91 23.57 2.47
CA VAL A 107 9.69 22.83 2.81
C VAL A 107 8.97 22.53 1.51
N ASP A 108 8.97 21.26 1.10
CA ASP A 108 8.20 20.83 -0.05
C ASP A 108 6.78 20.46 0.40
N LEU A 109 5.77 20.95 -0.34
CA LEU A 109 4.37 20.72 -0.02
C LEU A 109 3.59 20.33 -1.27
N THR A 110 2.63 19.43 -1.11
CA THR A 110 1.56 19.21 -2.08
C THR A 110 0.37 20.08 -1.70
N LEU A 111 0.17 21.15 -2.42
CA LEU A 111 -0.91 22.11 -2.15
C LEU A 111 -2.23 21.59 -2.74
N ILE A 112 -3.23 21.44 -1.87
CA ILE A 112 -4.59 21.06 -2.23
C ILE A 112 -5.49 22.29 -2.12
N GLY A 113 -5.99 22.75 -3.26
CA GLY A 113 -7.01 23.79 -3.34
C GLY A 113 -8.39 23.16 -3.32
N ALA A 114 -9.20 23.51 -2.32
CA ALA A 114 -10.56 23.04 -2.17
C ALA A 114 -11.43 24.08 -1.45
N ASP A 115 -12.73 23.84 -1.39
CA ASP A 115 -13.61 24.59 -0.52
C ASP A 115 -13.27 24.27 0.95
N PRO A 116 -12.90 25.25 1.78
CA PRO A 116 -12.55 25.03 3.19
C PRO A 116 -13.66 24.43 4.04
N ASP A 117 -14.91 24.66 3.69
CA ASP A 117 -16.09 24.10 4.36
C ASP A 117 -16.55 22.80 3.73
N GLY A 118 -15.87 22.37 2.66
CA GLY A 118 -16.17 21.17 1.90
C GLY A 118 -15.54 19.90 2.48
N PRO A 119 -15.95 18.74 1.97
CA PRO A 119 -15.52 17.45 2.50
C PRO A 119 -14.05 17.09 2.20
N LEU A 120 -13.38 17.81 1.30
CA LEU A 120 -12.01 17.51 0.89
C LEU A 120 -10.96 18.06 1.87
N VAL A 121 -11.33 19.04 2.70
CA VAL A 121 -10.42 19.61 3.70
C VAL A 121 -10.63 18.89 5.03
N PRO A 122 -9.60 18.22 5.59
CA PRO A 122 -9.73 17.53 6.86
C PRO A 122 -9.93 18.51 8.02
N ALA A 123 -10.54 18.04 9.10
CA ALA A 123 -10.65 18.82 10.32
C ALA A 123 -9.26 19.11 10.92
N ALA A 124 -9.06 20.31 11.43
CA ALA A 124 -7.86 20.64 12.17
C ALA A 124 -7.87 19.95 13.55
N ALA A 125 -6.77 19.27 13.90
CA ALA A 125 -6.53 18.76 15.26
C ALA A 125 -6.01 19.88 16.17
N GLU A 126 -5.19 20.76 15.61
CA GLU A 126 -4.67 21.95 16.27
C GLU A 126 -4.91 23.17 15.38
N GLY A 127 -5.21 24.31 15.99
CA GLY A 127 -5.53 25.53 15.26
C GLY A 127 -6.92 25.50 14.62
N ARG A 128 -7.02 25.83 13.34
CA ARG A 128 -8.27 25.88 12.58
C ARG A 128 -8.06 25.53 11.10
N THR A 129 -9.13 25.26 10.38
CA THR A 129 -9.14 25.17 8.92
C THR A 129 -8.91 26.56 8.29
N PRO A 130 -8.36 26.63 7.05
CA PRO A 130 -8.22 27.88 6.31
C PRO A 130 -9.59 28.54 6.09
N THR A 131 -9.67 29.83 6.29
CA THR A 131 -10.89 30.62 6.03
C THR A 131 -10.64 31.81 5.10
N ALA A 132 -9.39 32.14 4.87
CA ALA A 132 -8.97 33.24 4.01
C ALA A 132 -7.87 32.76 3.01
N ASP A 133 -7.73 33.53 1.94
CA ASP A 133 -6.66 33.28 0.96
C ASP A 133 -5.28 33.48 1.62
N GLY A 134 -4.32 32.66 1.22
CA GLY A 134 -2.99 32.61 1.82
C GLY A 134 -2.88 31.83 3.12
N GLU A 135 -3.96 31.22 3.62
CA GLU A 135 -3.93 30.33 4.79
C GLU A 135 -3.81 28.87 4.37
N ILE A 136 -3.06 28.07 5.16
CA ILE A 136 -2.90 26.64 4.94
C ILE A 136 -3.12 25.83 6.22
N LEU A 137 -3.75 24.66 6.07
CA LEU A 137 -3.81 23.58 7.05
C LEU A 137 -2.82 22.49 6.58
N VAL A 138 -1.84 22.14 7.40
CA VAL A 138 -0.80 21.19 7.01
C VAL A 138 -1.04 19.80 7.57
N SER A 139 -0.51 18.78 6.91
CA SER A 139 -0.43 17.39 7.38
C SER A 139 0.21 17.30 8.77
N SER A 140 -0.14 16.30 9.58
CA SER A 140 0.49 16.07 10.89
C SER A 140 2.00 15.87 10.80
N THR A 141 2.49 15.27 9.73
CA THR A 141 3.92 15.02 9.47
C THR A 141 4.66 16.30 9.08
N ALA A 142 4.01 17.24 8.39
CA ALA A 142 4.60 18.54 8.09
C ALA A 142 4.88 19.39 9.34
N ALA A 143 4.16 19.12 10.45
CA ALA A 143 4.34 19.80 11.72
C ALA A 143 5.73 19.58 12.37
N GLU A 144 6.50 18.61 11.87
CA GLU A 144 7.93 18.45 12.25
C GLU A 144 8.80 19.61 11.75
N ASN A 145 8.37 20.28 10.66
CA ASN A 145 9.17 21.31 9.97
C ASN A 145 8.55 22.70 10.07
N VAL A 146 7.24 22.82 10.36
CA VAL A 146 6.51 24.07 10.43
C VAL A 146 5.53 24.07 11.61
N SER A 147 5.29 25.26 12.19
CA SER A 147 4.39 25.47 13.33
C SER A 147 3.25 26.40 12.97
N ILE A 148 2.15 26.34 13.74
CA ILE A 148 1.04 27.29 13.58
C ILE A 148 1.54 28.72 13.79
N GLY A 149 1.21 29.60 12.85
CA GLY A 149 1.65 30.99 12.79
C GLY A 149 2.90 31.22 11.93
N ASP A 150 3.60 30.15 11.52
CA ASP A 150 4.73 30.28 10.57
C ASP A 150 4.22 30.68 9.18
N THR A 151 5.09 31.39 8.46
CA THR A 151 4.86 31.69 7.06
C THR A 151 5.81 30.85 6.20
N VAL A 152 5.24 30.13 5.24
CA VAL A 152 5.94 29.39 4.23
C VAL A 152 5.81 30.13 2.89
N THR A 153 6.93 30.48 2.27
CA THR A 153 6.93 31.27 1.03
C THR A 153 7.19 30.36 -0.17
N VAL A 154 6.29 30.36 -1.16
CA VAL A 154 6.42 29.58 -2.39
C VAL A 154 7.60 30.08 -3.21
N ASP A 155 8.54 29.21 -3.55
CA ASP A 155 9.72 29.58 -4.33
C ASP A 155 9.33 30.16 -5.70
N ARG A 156 10.08 31.17 -6.16
CA ARG A 156 9.89 31.92 -7.40
C ARG A 156 8.63 32.80 -7.48
N LEU A 157 7.53 32.39 -6.85
CA LEU A 157 6.26 33.16 -6.89
C LEU A 157 6.19 34.16 -5.74
N GLU A 158 6.97 33.94 -4.70
CA GLU A 158 7.02 34.79 -3.49
C GLU A 158 5.66 34.91 -2.77
N ILE A 159 4.75 33.93 -3.01
CA ILE A 159 3.44 33.88 -2.36
C ILE A 159 3.62 33.40 -0.92
N PRO A 160 3.25 34.21 0.08
CA PRO A 160 3.29 33.79 1.47
C PRO A 160 2.08 32.94 1.82
N LEU A 161 2.30 31.80 2.45
CA LEU A 161 1.29 30.89 2.97
C LEU A 161 1.43 30.82 4.49
N THR A 162 0.38 31.17 5.22
CA THR A 162 0.39 31.16 6.69
C THR A 162 -0.19 29.84 7.21
N VAL A 163 0.55 29.12 8.04
CA VAL A 163 0.07 27.90 8.69
C VAL A 163 -0.93 28.28 9.79
N VAL A 164 -2.21 27.92 9.62
CA VAL A 164 -3.27 28.22 10.57
C VAL A 164 -3.77 27.02 11.35
N GLY A 165 -3.39 25.81 10.92
CA GLY A 165 -3.74 24.58 11.61
C GLY A 165 -2.93 23.39 11.15
N ILE A 166 -3.05 22.31 11.90
CA ILE A 166 -2.42 21.02 11.68
C ILE A 166 -3.52 19.96 11.68
N ALA A 167 -3.55 19.08 10.68
CA ALA A 167 -4.48 17.96 10.59
C ALA A 167 -4.13 16.85 11.60
N ALA A 168 -5.10 16.02 11.98
CA ALA A 168 -4.91 14.94 12.95
C ALA A 168 -4.00 13.83 12.40
N ASP A 169 -4.15 13.55 11.11
CA ASP A 169 -3.49 12.42 10.43
C ASP A 169 -2.44 12.89 9.44
N GLN A 170 -1.58 11.94 9.04
CA GLN A 170 -0.70 12.10 7.90
C GLN A 170 -1.52 12.19 6.60
N HIS A 171 -1.25 13.21 5.81
CA HIS A 171 -1.76 13.40 4.46
C HIS A 171 -0.59 13.68 3.54
N THR A 172 -0.29 12.75 2.65
CA THR A 172 0.82 12.85 1.70
C THR A 172 0.37 12.49 0.29
N PHE A 173 1.11 13.01 -0.69
CA PHE A 173 0.97 12.69 -2.10
C PHE A 173 2.35 12.74 -2.76
N GLY A 174 2.78 11.63 -3.38
CA GLY A 174 4.11 11.53 -4.00
C GLY A 174 5.24 11.73 -3.00
N HIS A 175 5.12 11.22 -1.77
CA HIS A 175 6.06 11.34 -0.65
C HIS A 175 6.28 12.79 -0.17
N VAL A 176 5.32 13.67 -0.46
CA VAL A 176 5.33 15.06 -0.05
C VAL A 176 4.10 15.35 0.80
N ASP A 177 4.31 16.03 1.93
CA ASP A 177 3.24 16.43 2.84
C ASP A 177 2.22 17.32 2.16
N MET A 178 0.93 17.07 2.40
CA MET A 178 -0.14 17.91 1.90
C MET A 178 -0.37 19.15 2.78
N ALA A 179 -0.70 20.25 2.12
CA ALA A 179 -1.24 21.46 2.71
C ALA A 179 -2.55 21.82 2.00
N PHE A 180 -3.61 22.00 2.78
CA PHE A 180 -4.94 22.34 2.27
C PHE A 180 -5.14 23.86 2.34
N THR A 181 -5.71 24.43 1.29
CA THR A 181 -5.94 25.88 1.15
C THR A 181 -7.21 26.17 0.35
N THR A 182 -7.57 27.45 0.22
CA THR A 182 -8.68 27.87 -0.65
C THR A 182 -8.37 27.59 -2.12
N LEU A 183 -9.42 27.36 -2.93
CA LEU A 183 -9.27 27.25 -4.39
C LEU A 183 -8.57 28.48 -4.98
N THR A 184 -8.89 29.67 -4.50
CA THR A 184 -8.29 30.94 -4.94
C THR A 184 -6.78 30.93 -4.76
N THR A 185 -6.30 30.58 -3.55
CA THR A 185 -4.86 30.52 -3.26
C THR A 185 -4.15 29.49 -4.15
N TRP A 186 -4.75 28.30 -4.31
CA TRP A 186 -4.19 27.29 -5.20
C TRP A 186 -4.12 27.78 -6.66
N GLN A 187 -5.17 28.44 -7.14
CA GLN A 187 -5.21 28.97 -8.52
C GLN A 187 -4.15 30.04 -8.75
N ASP A 188 -3.86 30.90 -7.76
CA ASP A 188 -2.76 31.86 -7.85
C ASP A 188 -1.42 31.17 -8.00
N VAL A 189 -1.17 30.15 -7.18
CA VAL A 189 0.05 29.34 -7.25
C VAL A 189 0.13 28.58 -8.58
N ASN A 190 -0.95 27.89 -8.96
CA ASN A 190 -0.98 27.05 -10.17
C ASN A 190 -0.86 27.89 -11.48
N SER A 191 -1.37 29.11 -11.50
CA SER A 191 -1.23 30.01 -12.65
C SER A 191 0.19 30.53 -12.85
N GLY A 192 1.08 30.33 -11.87
CA GLY A 192 2.45 30.87 -11.90
C GLY A 192 2.52 32.37 -11.64
N THR A 193 1.46 32.97 -11.07
CA THR A 193 1.37 34.38 -10.78
C THR A 193 2.23 34.72 -9.56
N ARG A 194 3.01 35.79 -9.65
CA ARG A 194 3.79 36.28 -8.51
C ARG A 194 2.92 37.02 -7.50
N PHE A 195 3.34 37.01 -6.26
CA PHE A 195 2.64 37.75 -5.23
C PHE A 195 2.44 39.23 -5.59
N GLY A 196 1.20 39.68 -5.55
CA GLY A 196 0.81 41.05 -5.90
C GLY A 196 0.54 41.31 -7.40
N GLU A 197 0.66 40.28 -8.25
CA GLU A 197 0.27 40.35 -9.66
C GLU A 197 -1.13 39.77 -9.87
N GLU A 198 -1.81 40.17 -10.95
CA GLU A 198 -3.11 39.57 -11.31
C GLU A 198 -2.90 38.28 -12.11
N PRO A 199 -3.63 37.20 -11.77
CA PRO A 199 -3.59 35.96 -12.57
C PRO A 199 -4.04 36.18 -14.00
N ARG A 200 -3.54 35.30 -14.90
CA ARG A 200 -4.00 35.31 -16.29
C ARG A 200 -5.52 35.09 -16.39
N ALA A 201 -6.14 35.64 -17.45
CA ALA A 201 -7.56 35.46 -17.69
C ALA A 201 -7.91 33.95 -17.74
N GLY A 202 -9.00 33.57 -17.10
CA GLY A 202 -9.46 32.17 -17.00
C GLY A 202 -8.80 31.32 -15.90
N ALA A 203 -7.71 31.77 -15.28
CA ALA A 203 -7.03 30.97 -14.24
C ALA A 203 -7.94 30.63 -13.03
N ARG A 204 -8.94 31.49 -12.76
CA ARG A 204 -9.94 31.30 -11.68
C ARG A 204 -11.02 30.26 -12.03
N GLU A 205 -11.05 29.77 -13.25
CA GLU A 205 -12.00 28.75 -13.72
C GLU A 205 -11.32 27.41 -14.00
N GLU A 206 -10.06 27.28 -13.62
CA GLU A 206 -9.28 26.06 -13.83
C GLU A 206 -9.09 25.30 -12.53
N TYR A 207 -9.25 23.98 -12.61
CA TYR A 207 -9.05 23.02 -11.51
C TYR A 207 -8.26 21.80 -12.05
N SER A 208 -7.62 21.06 -11.17
CA SER A 208 -6.93 19.83 -11.58
C SER A 208 -7.91 18.73 -11.96
N VAL A 209 -8.93 18.53 -11.14
CA VAL A 209 -9.88 17.42 -11.29
C VAL A 209 -11.25 17.79 -10.72
N VAL A 210 -12.25 17.00 -11.10
CA VAL A 210 -13.53 16.93 -10.38
C VAL A 210 -13.44 15.76 -9.40
N ALA A 211 -13.53 16.02 -8.10
CA ALA A 211 -13.63 15.02 -7.05
C ALA A 211 -15.09 14.58 -6.90
N ILE A 212 -15.39 13.29 -7.02
CA ILE A 212 -16.76 12.78 -7.16
C ILE A 212 -17.09 11.88 -5.98
N ALA A 213 -18.11 12.27 -5.21
CA ALA A 213 -18.76 11.44 -4.22
C ALA A 213 -20.05 10.87 -4.80
N GLY A 214 -20.18 9.56 -4.80
CA GLY A 214 -21.42 8.91 -5.26
C GLY A 214 -22.42 8.69 -4.14
N VAL A 215 -23.69 8.55 -4.51
CA VAL A 215 -24.78 8.29 -3.59
C VAL A 215 -24.51 7.05 -2.75
N ASP A 216 -24.76 7.11 -1.44
CA ASP A 216 -24.50 6.04 -0.47
C ASP A 216 -23.02 5.54 -0.46
N GLY A 217 -22.07 6.37 -0.88
CA GLY A 217 -20.65 6.01 -0.96
C GLY A 217 -20.33 4.98 -2.06
N GLN A 218 -21.20 4.81 -3.03
CA GLN A 218 -20.99 3.93 -4.18
C GLN A 218 -20.25 4.66 -5.29
N THR A 219 -19.44 3.95 -6.09
CA THR A 219 -18.84 4.55 -7.27
C THR A 219 -19.93 4.74 -8.34
N PRO A 220 -20.14 5.97 -8.85
CA PRO A 220 -21.16 6.22 -9.87
C PRO A 220 -20.79 5.61 -11.23
N ASP A 221 -21.72 5.66 -12.19
CA ASP A 221 -21.45 5.24 -13.58
C ASP A 221 -20.48 6.23 -14.25
N LEU A 222 -19.18 5.92 -14.15
CA LEU A 222 -18.11 6.77 -14.67
C LEU A 222 -18.19 6.94 -16.19
N ALA A 223 -18.61 5.89 -16.91
CA ALA A 223 -18.70 5.97 -18.38
C ALA A 223 -19.82 6.89 -18.85
N ALA A 224 -20.96 6.86 -18.15
CA ALA A 224 -22.07 7.77 -18.44
C ALA A 224 -21.71 9.23 -18.11
N GLY A 225 -21.05 9.46 -16.98
CA GLY A 225 -20.60 10.78 -16.56
C GLY A 225 -19.55 11.36 -17.53
N ASP A 226 -18.56 10.57 -17.91
CA ASP A 226 -17.51 10.97 -18.86
C ASP A 226 -18.07 11.39 -20.23
N ALA A 227 -19.07 10.65 -20.72
CA ALA A 227 -19.69 10.94 -21.99
C ALA A 227 -20.42 12.30 -22.01
N VAL A 228 -20.92 12.75 -20.86
CA VAL A 228 -21.65 14.05 -20.74
C VAL A 228 -20.68 15.17 -20.39
N ALA A 229 -19.73 14.92 -19.49
CA ALA A 229 -18.80 15.92 -18.97
C ALA A 229 -17.56 16.12 -19.86
N ASP A 230 -17.33 15.26 -20.86
CA ASP A 230 -16.09 15.23 -21.65
C ASP A 230 -14.85 15.14 -20.72
N THR A 231 -14.80 14.06 -19.93
CA THR A 231 -13.74 13.81 -18.96
C THR A 231 -13.21 12.38 -19.08
N SER A 232 -12.24 12.03 -18.26
CA SER A 232 -11.73 10.68 -18.06
C SER A 232 -11.72 10.37 -16.56
N ALA A 233 -12.83 9.87 -16.07
CA ALA A 233 -13.00 9.55 -14.65
C ALA A 233 -12.40 8.19 -14.32
N ARG A 234 -11.89 8.09 -13.12
CA ARG A 234 -11.29 6.86 -12.58
C ARG A 234 -11.74 6.65 -11.15
N PRO A 235 -11.98 5.39 -10.75
CA PRO A 235 -12.14 5.07 -9.33
C PRO A 235 -10.93 5.56 -8.55
N MET A 236 -11.14 5.96 -7.29
CA MET A 236 -10.08 6.52 -6.47
C MET A 236 -8.86 5.58 -6.35
N GLU A 237 -9.07 4.27 -6.24
CA GLU A 237 -7.99 3.28 -6.20
C GLU A 237 -7.10 3.29 -7.47
N GLU A 238 -7.69 3.52 -8.64
CA GLU A 238 -6.94 3.66 -9.88
C GLU A 238 -6.24 5.03 -9.98
N ALA A 239 -6.84 6.07 -9.40
CA ALA A 239 -6.28 7.41 -9.38
C ALA A 239 -4.99 7.51 -8.54
N TYR A 240 -4.75 6.59 -7.59
CA TYR A 240 -3.46 6.51 -6.89
C TYR A 240 -2.28 6.34 -7.85
N ASN A 241 -2.49 5.70 -9.00
CA ASN A 241 -1.45 5.56 -10.04
C ASN A 241 -1.04 6.90 -10.68
N ALA A 242 -1.80 7.96 -10.44
CA ALA A 242 -1.44 9.31 -10.86
C ALA A 242 -0.48 10.03 -9.88
N SER A 243 -0.24 9.42 -8.70
CA SER A 243 0.83 9.88 -7.81
C SER A 243 2.21 9.53 -8.38
N PRO A 244 3.15 10.48 -8.37
CA PRO A 244 4.50 10.24 -8.89
C PRO A 244 5.17 9.03 -8.24
N GLY A 245 5.68 8.11 -9.06
CA GLY A 245 6.41 6.92 -8.59
C GLY A 245 5.54 5.75 -8.10
N TYR A 246 4.31 5.98 -7.66
CA TYR A 246 3.45 4.99 -7.00
C TYR A 246 3.30 3.67 -7.76
N GLN A 247 3.00 3.73 -9.07
CA GLN A 247 2.84 2.52 -9.89
C GLN A 247 4.13 1.71 -10.02
N ALA A 248 5.27 2.38 -10.17
CA ALA A 248 6.57 1.72 -10.28
C ALA A 248 6.96 1.05 -8.95
N GLU A 249 6.73 1.73 -7.84
CA GLU A 249 7.03 1.24 -6.49
C GLU A 249 6.17 0.05 -6.11
N THR A 250 4.85 0.17 -6.26
CA THR A 250 3.90 -0.91 -5.93
C THR A 250 4.12 -2.14 -6.81
N THR A 251 4.42 -1.95 -8.11
CA THR A 251 4.78 -3.05 -9.01
C THR A 251 6.08 -3.72 -8.57
N THR A 252 7.10 -2.95 -8.23
CA THR A 252 8.39 -3.47 -7.76
C THR A 252 8.23 -4.25 -6.46
N MET A 253 7.51 -3.71 -5.48
CA MET A 253 7.25 -4.39 -4.20
C MET A 253 6.44 -5.66 -4.40
N SER A 254 5.46 -5.65 -5.30
CA SER A 254 4.66 -6.84 -5.65
C SER A 254 5.52 -7.94 -6.28
N MET A 255 6.45 -7.59 -7.18
CA MET A 255 7.38 -8.53 -7.76
C MET A 255 8.33 -9.15 -6.71
N ILE A 256 8.90 -8.33 -5.83
CA ILE A 256 9.77 -8.81 -4.74
C ILE A 256 8.99 -9.77 -3.83
N THR A 257 7.77 -9.42 -3.48
CA THR A 257 6.87 -10.24 -2.66
C THR A 257 6.54 -11.57 -3.34
N LEU A 258 6.24 -11.55 -4.65
CA LEU A 258 5.99 -12.76 -5.44
C LEU A 258 7.20 -13.70 -5.43
N PHE A 259 8.41 -13.16 -5.66
CA PHE A 259 9.64 -13.96 -5.61
C PHE A 259 9.90 -14.52 -4.21
N LEU A 260 9.65 -13.74 -3.16
CA LEU A 260 9.77 -14.22 -1.78
C LEU A 260 8.87 -15.44 -1.53
N TYR A 261 7.62 -15.41 -1.97
CA TYR A 261 6.70 -16.53 -1.83
C TYR A 261 7.12 -17.73 -2.69
N ALA A 262 7.57 -17.51 -3.92
CA ALA A 262 8.05 -18.58 -4.80
C ALA A 262 9.29 -19.29 -4.21
N ILE A 263 10.25 -18.52 -3.70
CA ILE A 263 11.45 -19.06 -3.03
C ILE A 263 11.06 -19.81 -1.77
N SER A 264 10.12 -19.29 -0.97
CA SER A 264 9.62 -19.95 0.24
C SER A 264 9.01 -21.32 -0.10
N ALA A 265 8.13 -21.38 -1.09
CA ALA A 265 7.51 -22.63 -1.53
C ALA A 265 8.55 -23.65 -2.01
N LEU A 266 9.55 -23.18 -2.77
CA LEU A 266 10.66 -24.02 -3.26
C LEU A 266 11.50 -24.59 -2.12
N VAL A 267 11.89 -23.73 -1.15
CA VAL A 267 12.72 -24.14 0.00
C VAL A 267 11.97 -25.13 0.87
N VAL A 268 10.70 -24.89 1.18
CA VAL A 268 9.86 -25.82 1.93
C VAL A 268 9.70 -27.13 1.17
N GLY A 269 9.40 -27.08 -0.12
CA GLY A 269 9.27 -28.27 -0.97
C GLY A 269 10.56 -29.09 -1.04
N ALA A 270 11.70 -28.46 -1.25
CA ALA A 270 13.01 -29.13 -1.27
C ALA A 270 13.33 -29.82 0.07
N PHE A 271 13.03 -29.16 1.19
CA PHE A 271 13.25 -29.74 2.49
C PHE A 271 12.38 -30.98 2.72
N PHE A 272 11.08 -30.91 2.41
CA PHE A 272 10.19 -32.06 2.53
C PHE A 272 10.55 -33.18 1.55
N ALA A 273 11.08 -32.85 0.37
CA ALA A 273 11.64 -33.84 -0.54
C ALA A 273 12.81 -34.61 0.12
N ILE A 274 13.76 -33.88 0.69
CA ILE A 274 14.91 -34.49 1.37
C ILE A 274 14.46 -35.35 2.56
N LEU A 275 13.54 -34.87 3.39
CA LEU A 275 13.00 -35.64 4.51
C LEU A 275 12.33 -36.93 4.03
N THR A 276 11.53 -36.86 2.98
CA THR A 276 10.83 -38.03 2.44
C THR A 276 11.82 -39.08 1.90
N VAL A 277 12.88 -38.65 1.19
CA VAL A 277 13.95 -39.54 0.74
C VAL A 277 14.67 -40.19 1.91
N GLN A 278 15.03 -39.46 2.95
CA GLN A 278 15.69 -40.00 4.14
C GLN A 278 14.83 -41.02 4.89
N ARG A 279 13.50 -40.90 4.82
CA ARG A 279 12.53 -41.80 5.46
C ARG A 279 12.01 -42.91 4.54
N SER A 280 12.54 -43.00 3.33
CA SER A 280 12.03 -43.92 2.30
C SER A 280 11.98 -45.39 2.77
N ARG A 281 12.96 -45.84 3.57
CA ARG A 281 12.97 -47.19 4.19
C ARG A 281 11.83 -47.39 5.20
N GLU A 282 11.58 -46.41 6.07
CA GLU A 282 10.50 -46.48 7.06
C GLU A 282 9.14 -46.47 6.35
N ILE A 283 8.99 -45.62 5.32
CA ILE A 283 7.80 -45.56 4.48
C ILE A 283 7.55 -46.89 3.75
N ALA A 284 8.61 -47.54 3.24
CA ALA A 284 8.51 -48.85 2.57
C ALA A 284 8.03 -49.92 3.54
N VAL A 285 8.55 -49.97 4.77
CA VAL A 285 8.09 -50.91 5.82
C VAL A 285 6.63 -50.67 6.19
N LEU A 286 6.22 -49.41 6.39
CA LEU A 286 4.82 -49.06 6.70
C LEU A 286 3.87 -49.48 5.55
N ARG A 287 4.31 -49.33 4.29
CA ARG A 287 3.55 -49.79 3.12
C ARG A 287 3.45 -51.32 3.08
N ALA A 288 4.54 -52.04 3.37
CA ALA A 288 4.53 -53.51 3.46
C ALA A 288 3.57 -54.02 4.57
N MET A 289 3.38 -53.24 5.65
CA MET A 289 2.42 -53.51 6.68
C MET A 289 0.99 -53.06 6.35
N GLY A 290 0.73 -52.54 5.13
CA GLY A 290 -0.62 -52.21 4.65
C GLY A 290 -1.02 -50.71 4.86
N ALA A 291 -0.09 -49.82 5.17
CA ALA A 291 -0.40 -48.39 5.24
C ALA A 291 -0.73 -47.81 3.84
N SER A 292 -1.88 -47.16 3.70
CA SER A 292 -2.25 -46.52 2.45
C SER A 292 -1.44 -45.25 2.21
N THR A 293 -1.16 -44.96 0.92
CA THR A 293 -0.43 -43.75 0.50
C THR A 293 -1.10 -42.47 1.03
N GLY A 294 -2.45 -42.45 1.09
CA GLY A 294 -3.20 -41.32 1.63
C GLY A 294 -2.94 -41.07 3.12
N LYS A 295 -2.81 -42.10 3.94
CA LYS A 295 -2.48 -41.94 5.37
C LYS A 295 -1.07 -41.38 5.56
N LEU A 296 -0.11 -41.83 4.76
CA LEU A 296 1.26 -41.32 4.81
C LEU A 296 1.34 -39.85 4.36
N LEU A 297 0.56 -39.47 3.33
CA LEU A 297 0.46 -38.11 2.88
C LEU A 297 -0.17 -37.18 3.92
N ILE A 298 -1.26 -37.60 4.56
CA ILE A 298 -1.92 -36.83 5.63
C ILE A 298 -0.98 -36.62 6.82
N ASP A 299 -0.18 -37.61 7.16
CA ASP A 299 0.79 -37.49 8.26
C ASP A 299 1.93 -36.53 7.91
N ALA A 300 2.47 -36.61 6.70
CA ALA A 300 3.50 -35.69 6.19
C ALA A 300 2.99 -34.23 6.11
N VAL A 301 1.79 -34.03 5.57
CA VAL A 301 1.16 -32.69 5.49
C VAL A 301 0.85 -32.16 6.90
N GLY A 302 0.41 -33.02 7.83
CA GLY A 302 0.19 -32.66 9.22
C GLY A 302 1.47 -32.21 9.93
N GLN A 303 2.60 -32.88 9.67
CA GLN A 303 3.92 -32.46 10.17
C GLN A 303 4.33 -31.10 9.58
N ALA A 304 4.13 -30.91 8.25
CA ALA A 304 4.40 -29.66 7.59
C ALA A 304 3.57 -28.50 8.18
N LEU A 305 2.27 -28.74 8.41
CA LEU A 305 1.37 -27.75 8.98
C LEU A 305 1.84 -27.27 10.37
N ILE A 306 2.14 -28.20 11.27
CA ILE A 306 2.59 -27.87 12.63
C ILE A 306 3.89 -27.06 12.58
N LEU A 307 4.85 -27.50 11.78
CA LEU A 307 6.14 -26.82 11.66
C LEU A 307 6.00 -25.43 11.05
N LEU A 308 5.24 -25.31 9.95
CA LEU A 308 5.02 -24.03 9.28
C LEU A 308 4.29 -23.04 10.19
N VAL A 309 3.22 -23.47 10.86
CA VAL A 309 2.48 -22.60 11.80
C VAL A 309 3.39 -22.10 12.91
N ALA A 310 4.16 -23.00 13.54
CA ALA A 310 5.08 -22.60 14.61
C ALA A 310 6.18 -21.66 14.12
N ALA A 311 6.81 -21.96 12.98
CA ALA A 311 7.88 -21.15 12.42
C ALA A 311 7.40 -19.78 11.93
N ILE A 312 6.23 -19.73 11.25
CA ILE A 312 5.60 -18.46 10.81
C ILE A 312 5.23 -17.61 12.02
N ALA A 313 4.63 -18.19 13.05
CA ALA A 313 4.26 -17.45 14.26
C ALA A 313 5.49 -16.83 14.95
N VAL A 314 6.58 -17.58 15.08
CA VAL A 314 7.85 -17.07 15.63
C VAL A 314 8.42 -15.97 14.74
N GLY A 315 8.45 -16.18 13.41
CA GLY A 315 8.96 -15.20 12.45
C GLY A 315 8.13 -13.92 12.45
N VAL A 316 6.80 -14.02 12.46
CA VAL A 316 5.89 -12.86 12.57
C VAL A 316 6.13 -12.11 13.87
N ALA A 317 6.24 -12.79 15.01
CA ALA A 317 6.50 -12.14 16.30
C ALA A 317 7.84 -11.35 16.29
N ILE A 318 8.90 -11.96 15.76
CA ILE A 318 10.20 -11.29 15.61
C ILE A 318 10.10 -10.14 14.60
N GLY A 319 9.46 -10.36 13.45
CA GLY A 319 9.28 -9.36 12.40
C GLY A 319 8.51 -8.13 12.88
N VAL A 320 7.41 -8.33 13.62
CA VAL A 320 6.65 -7.24 14.26
C VAL A 320 7.50 -6.51 15.29
N GLY A 321 8.26 -7.27 16.13
CA GLY A 321 9.17 -6.67 17.11
C GLY A 321 10.26 -5.81 16.48
N LEU A 322 10.87 -6.26 15.37
CA LEU A 322 11.87 -5.47 14.63
C LEU A 322 11.20 -4.29 13.90
N GLY A 323 10.05 -4.53 13.29
CA GLY A 323 9.28 -3.50 12.58
C GLY A 323 8.84 -2.37 13.51
N SER A 324 8.46 -2.68 14.75
CA SER A 324 8.09 -1.64 15.73
C SER A 324 9.23 -0.68 16.08
N LEU A 325 10.48 -1.09 15.88
CA LEU A 325 11.65 -0.22 16.05
C LEU A 325 11.86 0.72 14.86
N LEU A 326 11.26 0.43 13.71
CA LEU A 326 11.37 1.25 12.50
C LEU A 326 10.26 2.30 12.41
N VAL A 327 9.11 2.06 13.05
CA VAL A 327 8.02 3.03 13.11
C VAL A 327 8.49 4.32 13.80
N GLY A 328 8.26 5.46 13.15
CA GLY A 328 8.65 6.78 13.68
C GLY A 328 10.14 7.14 13.51
N THR A 329 10.91 6.40 12.72
CA THR A 329 12.32 6.71 12.44
C THR A 329 12.54 7.57 11.18
N GLY A 330 11.47 8.12 10.59
CA GLY A 330 11.54 8.84 9.30
C GLY A 330 11.59 7.90 8.08
N MET A 331 11.63 6.57 8.28
CA MET A 331 11.43 5.60 7.18
C MET A 331 9.92 5.39 6.94
N PRO A 332 9.48 5.31 5.69
CA PRO A 332 8.10 4.99 5.38
C PRO A 332 7.80 3.52 5.72
N PHE A 333 7.43 3.26 6.96
CA PHE A 333 7.19 1.93 7.49
C PHE A 333 5.92 1.89 8.35
N ALA A 334 4.96 1.03 8.00
CA ALA A 334 3.70 0.89 8.73
C ALA A 334 3.40 -0.58 9.05
N LEU A 335 3.09 -0.89 10.31
CA LEU A 335 2.69 -2.24 10.74
C LEU A 335 1.16 -2.37 10.64
N GLU A 336 0.69 -2.92 9.53
CA GLU A 336 -0.72 -3.19 9.31
C GLU A 336 -1.03 -4.67 9.47
N ALA A 337 -2.04 -4.98 10.29
CA ALA A 337 -2.41 -6.37 10.59
C ALA A 337 -2.92 -7.14 9.35
N GLY A 338 -3.65 -6.47 8.44
CA GLY A 338 -4.22 -7.06 7.24
C GLY A 338 -3.16 -7.66 6.30
N PRO A 339 -2.23 -6.87 5.76
CA PRO A 339 -1.13 -7.35 4.91
C PRO A 339 -0.27 -8.42 5.58
N ILE A 340 0.04 -8.29 6.88
CA ILE A 340 0.83 -9.27 7.62
C ILE A 340 0.07 -10.60 7.74
N ALA A 341 -1.22 -10.58 8.08
CA ALA A 341 -2.03 -11.78 8.18
C ALA A 341 -2.20 -12.48 6.83
N LEU A 342 -2.45 -11.71 5.77
CA LEU A 342 -2.54 -12.23 4.41
C LEU A 342 -1.22 -12.88 3.99
N GLY A 343 -0.09 -12.21 4.23
CA GLY A 343 1.24 -12.71 3.93
C GLY A 343 1.55 -14.02 4.67
N ALA A 344 1.23 -14.10 5.96
CA ALA A 344 1.39 -15.31 6.77
C ALA A 344 0.52 -16.47 6.24
N ALA A 345 -0.74 -16.18 5.86
CA ALA A 345 -1.63 -17.17 5.28
C ALA A 345 -1.12 -17.68 3.92
N LEU A 346 -0.62 -16.79 3.06
CA LEU A 346 -0.03 -17.17 1.76
C LEU A 346 1.23 -18.02 1.94
N LEU A 347 2.14 -17.66 2.87
CA LEU A 347 3.31 -18.47 3.19
C LEU A 347 2.91 -19.88 3.66
N LEU A 348 1.90 -19.98 4.50
CA LEU A 348 1.40 -21.27 5.00
C LEU A 348 0.84 -22.12 3.86
N VAL A 349 -0.05 -21.55 3.04
CA VAL A 349 -0.69 -22.27 1.92
C VAL A 349 0.35 -22.72 0.89
N LEU A 350 1.22 -21.82 0.45
CA LEU A 350 2.26 -22.15 -0.55
C LEU A 350 3.29 -23.14 0.01
N GLY A 351 3.65 -23.02 1.28
CA GLY A 351 4.51 -23.98 1.96
C GLY A 351 3.88 -25.38 2.03
N LEU A 352 2.59 -25.48 2.35
CA LEU A 352 1.85 -26.75 2.33
C LEU A 352 1.74 -27.35 0.93
N ILE A 353 1.52 -26.54 -0.08
CA ILE A 353 1.52 -26.98 -1.48
C ILE A 353 2.89 -27.53 -1.85
N GLY A 354 3.97 -26.80 -1.54
CA GLY A 354 5.35 -27.26 -1.79
C GLY A 354 5.66 -28.59 -1.11
N ALA A 355 5.31 -28.73 0.19
CA ALA A 355 5.48 -29.96 0.95
C ALA A 355 4.67 -31.13 0.35
N THR A 356 3.42 -30.87 -0.04
CA THR A 356 2.53 -31.89 -0.62
C THR A 356 3.04 -32.39 -1.96
N LEU A 357 3.40 -31.48 -2.87
CA LEU A 357 3.94 -31.82 -4.19
C LEU A 357 5.24 -32.64 -4.09
N ALA A 358 6.14 -32.26 -3.17
CA ALA A 358 7.38 -32.98 -2.92
C ALA A 358 7.11 -34.41 -2.41
N THR A 359 6.20 -34.55 -1.45
CA THR A 359 5.85 -35.86 -0.86
C THR A 359 5.17 -36.79 -1.87
N VAL A 360 4.22 -36.27 -2.67
CA VAL A 360 3.52 -37.03 -3.71
C VAL A 360 4.48 -37.53 -4.78
N ARG A 361 5.36 -36.68 -5.29
CA ARG A 361 6.31 -37.02 -6.36
C ARG A 361 7.29 -38.14 -5.94
N ILE A 362 7.73 -38.13 -4.67
CA ILE A 362 8.68 -39.13 -4.17
C ILE A 362 7.96 -40.43 -3.78
N SER A 363 6.74 -40.36 -3.27
CA SER A 363 5.95 -41.56 -2.93
C SER A 363 5.45 -42.32 -4.15
N SER A 364 5.49 -41.75 -5.35
CA SER A 364 5.15 -42.43 -6.62
C SER A 364 6.30 -43.24 -7.23
N VAL A 365 7.51 -43.14 -6.68
CA VAL A 365 8.66 -43.97 -7.14
C VAL A 365 8.47 -45.41 -6.64
N ASP A 366 8.66 -46.36 -7.58
CA ASP A 366 8.40 -47.80 -7.39
C ASP A 366 9.26 -48.39 -6.24
N PRO A 367 8.67 -49.06 -5.24
CA PRO A 367 9.40 -49.69 -4.12
C PRO A 367 10.45 -50.76 -4.55
N HIS A 368 10.30 -51.36 -5.73
CA HIS A 368 11.21 -52.39 -6.24
C HIS A 368 12.59 -51.84 -6.61
N SER A 369 12.70 -50.57 -7.02
CA SER A 369 14.00 -49.96 -7.33
C SER A 369 14.82 -49.64 -6.06
N ALA A 370 14.14 -49.35 -4.93
CA ALA A 370 14.79 -49.02 -3.66
C ALA A 370 15.34 -50.23 -2.89
N LEU A 371 14.90 -51.45 -3.23
CA LEU A 371 15.37 -52.69 -2.61
C LEU A 371 16.45 -53.41 -3.47
N GLY A 372 16.67 -52.99 -4.73
CA GLY A 372 17.55 -53.62 -5.68
C GLY A 372 18.98 -53.07 -5.75
N GLU A 373 19.30 -51.95 -5.16
CA GLU A 373 20.60 -51.25 -5.30
C GLU A 373 21.71 -51.71 -4.34
N ASN A 374 21.54 -52.85 -3.64
CA ASN A 374 22.60 -53.44 -2.81
C ASN A 374 22.84 -54.90 -3.19
N ARG A 375 23.25 -55.16 -4.45
CA ARG A 375 23.99 -56.36 -4.83
C ARG A 375 25.25 -56.02 -5.61
#